data_8b3a99637b4f820feb37d2542e5b9708
#
_entry.id   8b3a99637b4f820feb37d2542e5b9708
#
_cell.length_a   1.000
_cell.length_b   1.000
_cell.length_c   1.000
_cell.angle_alpha   90.00
_cell.angle_beta   90.00
_cell.angle_gamma   90.00
#
_symmetry.space_group_name_H-M   'P 1'
#
loop_
_entity.id
_entity.type
_entity.pdbx_description
1 polymer ?
#
loop_
_entity_poly.entity_id
_entity_poly.type
_entity_poly.pdbx_seq_one_letter_code
_entity_poly.pdbx_strand_id
1 'polypeptide(L)'
;MRFDAKEFGGRIHDLRKKKGITQEPLSIMLNISANHLAKVETGSRCCSIELLQDLSSCLNVRTDYLLNGDAPHNNHLRERLTFLAQELEKITADLPVWG
;
A
#
# COMPACT_ATOMS: atom_id res chain seq x y z
N MET A 1 -8.10 10.45 13.06
CA MET A 1 -7.22 10.67 11.91
C MET A 1 -8.06 10.94 10.67
N ARG A 2 -7.69 11.96 9.92
CA ARG A 2 -8.48 12.38 8.76
C ARG A 2 -7.90 11.77 7.48
N PHE A 3 -8.75 11.14 6.69
CA PHE A 3 -8.35 10.63 5.39
C PHE A 3 -8.17 11.79 4.41
N ASP A 4 -7.05 11.84 3.72
CA ASP A 4 -6.76 12.84 2.70
C ASP A 4 -6.66 12.15 1.34
N ALA A 5 -7.71 12.34 0.52
CA ALA A 5 -7.78 11.71 -0.79
C ALA A 5 -6.67 12.17 -1.73
N LYS A 6 -6.23 13.41 -1.59
CA LYS A 6 -5.17 13.97 -2.43
C LYS A 6 -3.81 13.34 -2.12
N GLU A 7 -3.50 13.18 -0.84
CA GLU A 7 -2.26 12.51 -0.42
C GLU A 7 -2.29 11.04 -0.79
N PHE A 8 -3.44 10.40 -0.58
CA PHE A 8 -3.64 9.01 -0.96
C PHE A 8 -3.39 8.83 -2.46
N GLY A 9 -4.01 9.66 -3.29
CA GLY A 9 -3.83 9.62 -4.74
C GLY A 9 -2.38 9.87 -5.15
N GLY A 10 -1.71 10.79 -4.47
CA GLY A 10 -0.31 11.10 -4.70
C GLY A 10 0.60 9.91 -4.43
N ARG A 11 0.32 9.15 -3.39
CA ARG A 11 1.08 7.94 -3.08
C ARG A 11 0.92 6.88 -4.17
N ILE A 12 -0.29 6.72 -4.69
CA ILE A 12 -0.55 5.80 -5.79
C ILE A 12 0.25 6.23 -7.02
N HIS A 13 0.20 7.52 -7.34
CA HIS A 13 0.92 8.09 -8.47
C HIS A 13 2.42 7.82 -8.34
N ASP A 14 3.01 8.11 -7.17
CA ASP A 14 4.44 7.94 -6.93
C ASP A 14 4.85 6.48 -7.03
N LEU A 15 4.08 5.58 -6.44
CA LEU A 15 4.37 4.14 -6.49
C LEU A 15 4.29 3.62 -7.92
N ARG A 16 3.27 4.06 -8.66
CA ARG A 16 3.12 3.69 -10.06
C ARG A 16 4.33 4.13 -10.88
N LYS A 17 4.75 5.38 -10.69
CA LYS A 17 5.92 5.94 -11.37
C LYS A 17 7.20 5.19 -11.02
N LYS A 18 7.38 4.84 -9.77
CA LYS A 18 8.55 4.06 -9.33
C LYS A 18 8.62 2.72 -10.01
N LYS A 19 7.48 2.10 -10.27
CA LYS A 19 7.40 0.81 -10.96
C LYS A 19 7.49 0.95 -12.48
N GLY A 20 7.53 2.17 -13.00
CA GLY A 20 7.59 2.41 -14.42
C GLY A 20 6.32 2.05 -15.17
N ILE A 21 5.19 2.05 -14.51
CA ILE A 21 3.89 1.69 -15.09
C ILE A 21 3.12 2.96 -15.39
N THR A 22 2.54 3.05 -16.60
CA THR A 22 1.63 4.15 -16.93
C THR A 22 0.24 3.86 -16.37
N GLN A 23 -0.66 4.86 -16.45
CA GLN A 23 -2.01 4.70 -15.89
C GLN A 23 -2.81 3.60 -16.57
N GLU A 24 -2.68 3.46 -17.88
CA GLU A 24 -3.51 2.51 -18.62
C GLU A 24 -3.30 1.05 -18.20
N PRO A 25 -2.06 0.52 -18.17
CA PRO A 25 -1.85 -0.86 -17.68
C PRO A 25 -2.36 -1.07 -16.25
N LEU A 26 -2.12 -0.11 -15.37
CA LEU A 26 -2.59 -0.24 -14.00
C LEU A 26 -4.11 -0.24 -13.92
N SER A 27 -4.78 0.60 -14.72
CA SER A 27 -6.24 0.65 -14.74
C SER A 27 -6.83 -0.68 -15.21
N ILE A 28 -6.18 -1.32 -16.17
CA ILE A 28 -6.59 -2.64 -16.66
C ILE A 28 -6.47 -3.68 -15.55
N MET A 29 -5.34 -3.67 -14.83
CA MET A 29 -5.13 -4.58 -13.71
C MET A 29 -6.16 -4.38 -12.60
N LEU A 30 -6.60 -3.14 -12.40
CA LEU A 30 -7.58 -2.79 -11.39
C LEU A 30 -9.02 -2.94 -11.89
N ASN A 31 -9.21 -3.23 -13.16
CA ASN A 31 -10.52 -3.35 -13.80
C ASN A 31 -11.34 -2.06 -13.68
N ILE A 32 -10.69 -0.92 -13.89
CA ILE A 32 -11.32 0.40 -13.91
C ILE A 32 -10.84 1.14 -15.15
N SER A 33 -11.49 2.26 -15.48
CA SER A 33 -11.04 3.09 -16.60
C SER A 33 -9.80 3.88 -16.21
N ALA A 34 -8.98 4.24 -17.21
CA ALA A 34 -7.83 5.10 -16.98
C ALA A 34 -8.26 6.46 -16.43
N ASN A 35 -9.42 6.96 -16.86
CA ASN A 35 -9.97 8.23 -16.37
C ASN A 35 -10.32 8.12 -14.88
N HIS A 36 -10.90 6.99 -14.47
CA HIS A 36 -11.21 6.74 -13.06
C HIS A 36 -9.92 6.74 -12.23
N LEU A 37 -8.90 6.03 -12.70
CA LEU A 37 -7.61 5.99 -12.01
C LEU A 37 -6.99 7.38 -11.91
N ALA A 38 -7.04 8.17 -13.00
CA ALA A 38 -6.51 9.53 -12.99
C ALA A 38 -7.19 10.38 -11.92
N LYS A 39 -8.51 10.25 -11.77
CA LYS A 39 -9.26 10.98 -10.75
C LYS A 39 -8.92 10.55 -9.34
N VAL A 40 -8.67 9.25 -9.14
CA VAL A 40 -8.22 8.74 -7.84
C VAL A 40 -6.83 9.30 -7.51
N GLU A 41 -5.92 9.31 -8.47
CA GLU A 41 -4.56 9.84 -8.27
C GLU A 41 -4.53 11.32 -7.96
N THR A 42 -5.46 12.10 -8.49
CA THR A 42 -5.54 13.54 -8.21
C THR A 42 -6.34 13.87 -6.96
N GLY A 43 -7.01 12.89 -6.38
CA GLY A 43 -7.83 13.09 -5.19
C GLY A 43 -9.23 13.60 -5.50
N SER A 44 -9.61 13.66 -6.78
CA SER A 44 -10.95 14.10 -7.21
C SER A 44 -12.01 13.06 -6.90
N ARG A 45 -11.61 11.83 -6.70
CA ARG A 45 -12.52 10.72 -6.45
C ARG A 45 -11.94 9.78 -5.41
N CYS A 46 -12.78 9.36 -4.47
CA CYS A 46 -12.40 8.37 -3.47
C CYS A 46 -12.46 6.97 -4.06
N CYS A 47 -11.70 6.06 -3.50
CA CYS A 47 -11.76 4.67 -3.91
C CYS A 47 -12.63 3.86 -2.95
N SER A 48 -13.18 2.76 -3.45
CA SER A 48 -13.88 1.80 -2.63
C SER A 48 -12.87 0.95 -1.86
N ILE A 49 -13.35 0.19 -0.88
CA ILE A 49 -12.50 -0.73 -0.13
C ILE A 49 -11.94 -1.79 -1.07
N GLU A 50 -12.73 -2.27 -2.01
CA GLU A 50 -12.28 -3.24 -3.01
C GLU A 50 -11.13 -2.67 -3.85
N LEU A 51 -11.28 -1.44 -4.32
CA LEU A 51 -10.23 -0.80 -5.10
C LEU A 51 -8.97 -0.59 -4.27
N LEU A 52 -9.12 -0.23 -3.01
CA LEU A 52 -8.00 -0.09 -2.09
C LEU A 52 -7.23 -1.40 -1.95
N GLN A 53 -7.93 -2.52 -1.79
CA GLN A 53 -7.31 -3.84 -1.70
C GLN A 53 -6.59 -4.20 -3.00
N ASP A 54 -7.21 -3.92 -4.14
CA ASP A 54 -6.62 -4.19 -5.44
C ASP A 54 -5.37 -3.35 -5.67
N LEU A 55 -5.40 -2.08 -5.28
CA LEU A 55 -4.24 -1.19 -5.36
C LEU A 55 -3.09 -1.71 -4.50
N SER A 56 -3.40 -2.13 -3.29
CA SER A 56 -2.43 -2.70 -2.38
C SER A 56 -1.74 -3.92 -2.99
N SER A 57 -2.51 -4.80 -3.61
CA SER A 57 -1.98 -6.00 -4.26
C SER A 57 -1.17 -5.67 -5.50
N CYS A 58 -1.69 -4.83 -6.38
CA CYS A 58 -1.02 -4.47 -7.63
C CYS A 58 0.28 -3.69 -7.41
N LEU A 59 0.30 -2.82 -6.43
CA LEU A 59 1.47 -2.00 -6.12
C LEU A 59 2.39 -2.66 -5.09
N ASN A 60 1.97 -3.80 -4.55
CA ASN A 60 2.73 -4.56 -3.55
C ASN A 60 3.10 -3.71 -2.34
N VAL A 61 2.13 -3.02 -1.80
CA VAL A 61 2.28 -2.21 -0.59
C VAL A 61 1.11 -2.48 0.34
N ARG A 62 1.28 -2.12 1.59
CA ARG A 62 0.21 -2.26 2.58
C ARG A 62 -0.85 -1.20 2.39
N THR A 63 -2.10 -1.56 2.65
CA THR A 63 -3.20 -0.60 2.63
C THR A 63 -2.94 0.52 3.63
N ASP A 64 -2.32 0.20 4.75
CA ASP A 64 -1.93 1.19 5.76
C ASP A 64 -1.03 2.27 5.19
N TYR A 65 -0.03 1.89 4.39
CA TYR A 65 0.85 2.86 3.74
C TYR A 65 0.07 3.75 2.77
N LEU A 66 -0.83 3.17 2.00
CA LEU A 66 -1.64 3.94 1.04
C LEU A 66 -2.51 4.96 1.74
N LEU A 67 -3.07 4.60 2.89
CA LEU A 67 -3.98 5.46 3.63
C LEU A 67 -3.26 6.53 4.45
N ASN A 68 -2.17 6.19 5.08
CA ASN A 68 -1.52 7.04 6.07
C ASN A 68 -0.12 7.48 5.71
N GLY A 69 0.54 6.78 4.78
CA GLY A 69 1.92 7.06 4.42
C GLY A 69 2.87 6.75 5.58
N ASP A 70 4.06 7.34 5.54
CA ASP A 70 5.09 7.19 6.55
C ASP A 70 4.98 8.31 7.62
N ALA A 71 3.81 8.41 8.24
CA ALA A 71 3.61 9.39 9.29
C ALA A 71 4.51 9.10 10.50
N PRO A 72 4.99 10.13 11.22
CA PRO A 72 5.92 9.93 12.34
C PRO A 72 5.42 8.97 13.42
N HIS A 73 4.12 8.95 13.70
CA HIS A 73 3.56 8.04 14.70
C HIS A 73 3.59 6.58 14.23
N ASN A 74 3.73 6.33 12.94
CA ASN A 74 3.81 4.98 12.39
C ASN A 74 5.22 4.39 12.51
N ASN A 75 6.25 5.23 12.67
CA ASN A 75 7.61 4.76 12.84
C ASN A 75 7.76 3.88 14.08
N HIS A 76 7.08 4.27 15.15
CA HIS A 76 7.10 3.51 16.39
C HIS A 76 6.49 2.12 16.19
N LEU A 77 5.39 2.05 15.45
CA LEU A 77 4.73 0.79 15.14
C LEU A 77 5.61 -0.09 14.23
N ARG A 78 6.29 0.52 13.27
CA ARG A 78 7.20 -0.20 12.37
C ARG A 78 8.35 -0.82 13.15
N GLU A 79 8.94 -0.09 14.09
CA GLU A 79 10.00 -0.61 14.93
C GLU A 79 9.54 -1.81 15.73
N ARG A 80 8.34 -1.75 16.29
CA ARG A 80 7.77 -2.86 17.05
C ARG A 80 7.53 -4.07 16.17
N LEU A 81 7.02 -3.87 14.97
CA LEU A 81 6.79 -4.96 14.02
C LEU A 81 8.10 -5.60 13.59
N THR A 82 9.13 -4.80 13.35
CA THR A 82 10.46 -5.31 13.01
C THR A 82 11.02 -6.16 14.15
N PHE A 83 10.88 -5.66 15.38
CA PHE A 83 11.32 -6.39 16.57
C PHE A 83 10.60 -7.72 16.71
N LEU A 84 9.27 -7.73 16.53
CA LEU A 84 8.48 -8.95 16.59
C LEU A 84 8.87 -9.95 15.51
N ALA A 85 9.14 -9.46 14.30
CA ALA A 85 9.59 -10.31 13.21
C ALA A 85 10.92 -10.98 13.54
N GLN A 86 11.85 -10.23 14.12
CA GLN A 86 13.13 -10.78 14.56
C GLN A 86 12.97 -11.84 15.65
N GLU A 87 12.07 -11.60 16.58
CA GLU A 87 11.78 -12.57 17.63
C GLU A 87 11.18 -13.87 17.06
N LEU A 88 10.29 -13.73 16.09
CA LEU A 88 9.71 -14.89 15.41
C LEU A 88 10.77 -15.69 14.65
N GLU A 89 11.71 -15.01 14.01
CA GLU A 89 12.81 -15.67 13.33
C GLU A 89 13.68 -16.47 14.30
N LYS A 90 13.96 -15.91 15.47
CA LYS A 90 14.70 -16.63 16.53
C LYS A 90 13.96 -17.88 16.98
N ILE A 91 12.68 -17.77 17.22
CA ILE A 91 11.85 -18.88 17.62
C ILE A 91 11.87 -19.97 16.56
N THR A 92 11.74 -19.57 15.31
CA THR A 92 11.75 -20.51 14.18
C THR A 92 13.10 -21.21 14.06
N ALA A 93 14.20 -20.46 14.27
CA ALA A 93 15.55 -21.02 14.20
C ALA A 93 15.82 -22.04 15.33
N ASP A 94 15.22 -21.82 16.51
CA ASP A 94 15.41 -22.67 17.67
C ASP A 94 14.46 -23.86 17.71
N LEU A 95 13.41 -23.84 16.89
CA LEU A 95 12.45 -24.93 16.86
C LEU A 95 12.95 -26.09 16.00
N PRO A 96 12.65 -27.32 16.40
CA PRO A 96 12.94 -28.46 15.56
C PRO A 96 12.16 -28.34 14.25
N VAL A 97 12.70 -28.94 13.22
CA VAL A 97 12.09 -28.88 11.89
C VAL A 97 10.66 -29.41 11.98
N TRP A 98 9.74 -28.59 11.60
CA TRP A 98 8.34 -28.98 11.51
C TRP A 98 8.18 -29.87 10.30
N GLY A 99 8.05 -31.10 10.58
CA GLY A 99 7.72 -32.21 9.68
C GLY A 99 7.86 -32.05 8.23
#